data_94a29a58d1fe8fdb4f8511883aa3ef5e
#
_entry.id   94a29a58d1fe8fdb4f8511883aa3ef5e
#
_cell.length_a   1.000
_cell.length_b   1.000
_cell.length_c   1.000
_cell.angle_alpha   90.00
_cell.angle_beta   90.00
_cell.angle_gamma   90.00
#
_symmetry.space_group_name_H-M   'P 1'
#
loop_
_entity.id
_entity.type
_entity.pdbx_description
1 polymer ?
#
loop_
_entity_poly.entity_id
_entity_poly.type
_entity_poly.pdbx_seq_one_letter_code
_entity_poly.pdbx_strand_id
1 'polypeptide(L)'
;MVRRIGAVAVLAAALFASTGVARADAPANVFSGVGLFADNPQDFPDPQTVAGWLQSAHFTWLAMHIDDVGTLDWTDPTWIPTMQAHGIEVGIWGVEGSNPIAGAAVANLALELYGLDFYIADAETPYEGKRGTTGWQRSATFVSAFRAMQPTIPAALVTLGAAKAPYVLPIDFTAWRDGGFDLLPEAYYNQYPGYRPDLTVAHAVRAGWPLSEVHPVIGVYHHYPAAKYVPLLQNLGTRGFSVVLGDQMTSADFSALAGLAAATVAAG
;
A
#
# COMPACT_ATOMS: atom_id res chain seq x y z
N MET A 1 -37.29 -0.98 -33.13
CA MET A 1 -36.02 -1.64 -33.44
C MET A 1 -34.95 -0.56 -33.67
N VAL A 2 -34.30 -0.08 -32.64
CA VAL A 2 -33.31 1.02 -32.72
C VAL A 2 -31.97 0.47 -32.20
N ARG A 3 -31.01 0.30 -33.12
CA ARG A 3 -29.66 -0.09 -32.82
C ARG A 3 -28.94 1.11 -32.20
N ARG A 4 -28.49 1.00 -30.95
CA ARG A 4 -27.52 1.93 -30.36
C ARG A 4 -26.12 1.45 -30.73
N ILE A 5 -25.44 2.24 -31.54
CA ILE A 5 -24.03 2.10 -31.87
C ILE A 5 -23.26 2.72 -30.71
N GLY A 6 -22.46 1.90 -30.02
CA GLY A 6 -21.58 2.37 -28.97
C GLY A 6 -20.45 3.19 -29.55
N ALA A 7 -20.25 4.38 -29.01
CA ALA A 7 -19.10 5.21 -29.33
C ALA A 7 -17.85 4.62 -28.65
N VAL A 8 -16.88 4.19 -29.45
CA VAL A 8 -15.52 3.87 -28.99
C VAL A 8 -14.81 5.20 -28.80
N ALA A 9 -14.55 5.56 -27.56
CA ALA A 9 -13.71 6.70 -27.24
C ALA A 9 -12.24 6.31 -27.52
N VAL A 10 -11.66 6.88 -28.55
CA VAL A 10 -10.23 6.82 -28.85
C VAL A 10 -9.54 7.82 -27.92
N LEU A 11 -8.91 7.33 -26.85
CA LEU A 11 -8.08 8.14 -25.99
C LEU A 11 -6.77 8.43 -26.71
N ALA A 12 -6.51 9.71 -27.02
CA ALA A 12 -5.24 10.15 -27.59
C ALA A 12 -4.14 10.06 -26.50
N ALA A 13 -3.20 9.13 -26.67
CA ALA A 13 -2.00 9.05 -25.85
C ALA A 13 -1.13 10.28 -26.14
N ALA A 14 -1.11 11.23 -25.22
CA ALA A 14 -0.09 12.29 -25.21
C ALA A 14 1.24 11.66 -24.78
N LEU A 15 2.18 11.53 -25.70
CA LEU A 15 3.55 11.15 -25.41
C LEU A 15 4.19 12.29 -24.57
N PHE A 16 4.22 12.13 -23.28
CA PHE A 16 5.14 12.87 -22.43
C PHE A 16 6.52 12.24 -22.57
N ALA A 17 7.40 12.90 -23.30
CA ALA A 17 8.83 12.60 -23.27
C ALA A 17 9.33 12.93 -21.86
N SER A 18 9.37 11.93 -20.97
CA SER A 18 10.04 12.05 -19.69
C SER A 18 11.53 12.22 -19.98
N THR A 19 12.06 13.42 -19.75
CA THR A 19 13.50 13.61 -19.60
C THR A 19 13.89 12.84 -18.33
N GLY A 20 14.48 11.66 -18.52
CA GLY A 20 14.91 10.83 -17.43
C GLY A 20 15.90 11.58 -16.53
N VAL A 21 15.43 12.08 -15.42
CA VAL A 21 16.28 12.40 -14.29
C VAL A 21 16.80 11.04 -13.82
N ALA A 22 18.12 10.84 -13.85
CA ALA A 22 18.73 9.65 -13.30
C ALA A 22 18.31 9.54 -11.85
N ARG A 23 17.45 8.58 -11.55
CA ARG A 23 16.95 8.28 -10.22
C ARG A 23 18.13 7.71 -9.43
N ALA A 24 18.38 8.21 -8.23
CA ALA A 24 19.23 7.51 -7.27
C ALA A 24 18.68 6.08 -7.14
N ASP A 25 19.58 5.09 -7.03
CA ASP A 25 19.17 3.69 -6.89
C ASP A 25 18.04 3.59 -5.85
N ALA A 26 16.88 3.11 -6.29
CA ALA A 26 15.76 2.90 -5.39
C ALA A 26 16.18 1.95 -4.26
N PRO A 27 15.75 2.14 -3.02
CA PRO A 27 16.06 1.21 -1.95
C PRO A 27 15.68 -0.20 -2.38
N ALA A 28 16.49 -1.17 -2.03
CA ALA A 28 16.31 -2.58 -2.46
C ALA A 28 14.93 -3.16 -2.13
N ASN A 29 14.19 -2.49 -1.23
CA ASN A 29 12.78 -2.75 -0.92
C ASN A 29 12.10 -1.43 -0.54
N VAL A 30 11.16 -0.94 -1.35
CA VAL A 30 10.41 0.30 -1.10
C VAL A 30 9.71 0.31 0.27
N PHE A 31 9.22 -0.85 0.72
CA PHE A 31 8.51 -0.97 1.99
C PHE A 31 9.43 -0.98 3.22
N SER A 32 10.75 -1.05 3.05
CA SER A 32 11.73 -0.87 4.13
C SER A 32 11.84 0.59 4.61
N GLY A 33 10.93 1.44 4.20
CA GLY A 33 10.80 2.82 4.63
C GLY A 33 9.52 3.07 5.40
N VAL A 34 9.13 4.33 5.46
CA VAL A 34 7.88 4.76 6.09
C VAL A 34 6.93 5.26 5.02
N GLY A 35 5.71 4.75 5.04
CA GLY A 35 4.75 5.03 4.00
C GLY A 35 3.43 5.63 4.46
N LEU A 36 2.74 6.23 3.51
CA LEU A 36 1.43 6.80 3.69
C LEU A 36 0.44 6.18 2.69
N PHE A 37 -0.68 5.70 3.19
CA PHE A 37 -1.84 5.38 2.37
C PHE A 37 -2.71 6.62 2.26
N ALA A 38 -3.04 7.00 1.07
CA ALA A 38 -3.90 8.12 0.76
C ALA A 38 -5.17 7.61 0.08
N ASP A 39 -6.29 7.83 0.75
CA ASP A 39 -7.60 7.35 0.34
C ASP A 39 -8.34 8.43 -0.45
N ASN A 40 -8.46 9.60 0.14
CA ASN A 40 -9.19 10.71 -0.46
C ASN A 40 -8.30 11.93 -0.69
N PRO A 41 -7.91 12.24 -1.94
CA PRO A 41 -7.03 13.36 -2.25
C PRO A 41 -7.62 14.73 -1.91
N GLN A 42 -8.96 14.83 -1.84
CA GLN A 42 -9.64 16.11 -1.59
C GLN A 42 -9.49 16.57 -0.13
N ASP A 43 -9.14 15.66 0.78
CA ASP A 43 -8.95 15.96 2.20
C ASP A 43 -7.52 16.40 2.51
N PHE A 44 -6.60 16.24 1.55
CA PHE A 44 -5.27 16.82 1.63
C PHE A 44 -5.24 18.26 1.10
N PRO A 45 -4.29 19.08 1.55
CA PRO A 45 -4.01 20.37 0.92
C PRO A 45 -3.50 20.15 -0.53
N ASP A 46 -2.59 20.95 -1.00
CA ASP A 46 -1.95 20.76 -2.30
C ASP A 46 -0.79 19.73 -2.24
N PRO A 47 -0.41 19.11 -3.36
CA PRO A 47 0.65 18.10 -3.40
C PRO A 47 2.02 18.61 -2.91
N GLN A 48 2.33 19.87 -3.13
CA GLN A 48 3.60 20.44 -2.69
C GLN A 48 3.71 20.53 -1.16
N THR A 49 2.62 20.89 -0.51
CA THR A 49 2.52 20.94 0.96
C THR A 49 2.67 19.53 1.55
N VAL A 50 1.97 18.54 0.98
CA VAL A 50 2.04 17.14 1.45
C VAL A 50 3.44 16.57 1.22
N ALA A 51 4.05 16.78 0.06
CA ALA A 51 5.41 16.35 -0.21
C ALA A 51 6.41 16.93 0.82
N GLY A 52 6.25 18.20 1.17
CA GLY A 52 7.04 18.85 2.23
C GLY A 52 6.85 18.19 3.60
N TRP A 53 5.62 17.82 3.97
CA TRP A 53 5.36 17.09 5.22
C TRP A 53 6.00 15.71 5.22
N LEU A 54 5.80 14.94 4.16
CA LEU A 54 6.39 13.59 4.02
C LEU A 54 7.91 13.64 4.10
N GLN A 55 8.54 14.54 3.35
CA GLN A 55 9.99 14.69 3.36
C GLN A 55 10.52 15.11 4.73
N SER A 56 9.89 16.09 5.38
CA SER A 56 10.31 16.56 6.72
C SER A 56 10.11 15.50 7.81
N ALA A 57 9.18 14.59 7.62
CA ALA A 57 8.89 13.48 8.52
C ALA A 57 9.59 12.16 8.11
N HIS A 58 10.48 12.18 7.11
CA HIS A 58 11.21 11.03 6.59
C HIS A 58 10.33 9.89 6.06
N PHE A 59 9.17 10.22 5.53
CA PHE A 59 8.37 9.26 4.78
C PHE A 59 9.01 9.05 3.41
N THR A 60 9.04 7.82 2.95
CA THR A 60 9.75 7.42 1.74
C THR A 60 8.81 7.06 0.59
N TRP A 61 7.55 6.74 0.87
CA TRP A 61 6.59 6.38 -0.15
C TRP A 61 5.15 6.83 0.16
N LEU A 62 4.38 6.97 -0.91
CA LEU A 62 2.95 7.28 -0.90
C LEU A 62 2.21 6.26 -1.77
N ALA A 63 1.19 5.61 -1.25
CA ALA A 63 0.28 4.75 -2.00
C ALA A 63 -1.07 5.45 -2.18
N MET A 64 -1.50 5.62 -3.44
CA MET A 64 -2.76 6.27 -3.80
C MET A 64 -3.82 5.21 -4.12
N HIS A 65 -5.07 5.46 -3.73
CA HIS A 65 -6.17 4.55 -4.01
C HIS A 65 -6.51 4.49 -5.51
N ILE A 66 -6.86 3.30 -5.98
CA ILE A 66 -7.46 3.08 -7.31
C ILE A 66 -8.83 2.44 -7.16
N ASP A 67 -9.72 2.77 -8.09
CA ASP A 67 -11.03 2.13 -8.21
C ASP A 67 -10.96 0.76 -8.90
N ASP A 68 -12.11 0.07 -8.98
CA ASP A 68 -12.25 -1.27 -9.58
C ASP A 68 -11.90 -1.34 -11.08
N VAL A 69 -11.71 -0.22 -11.75
CA VAL A 69 -11.32 -0.14 -13.16
C VAL A 69 -9.92 0.40 -13.39
N GLY A 70 -9.16 0.63 -12.31
CA GLY A 70 -7.77 1.09 -12.35
C GLY A 70 -7.62 2.60 -12.55
N THR A 71 -8.65 3.37 -12.26
CA THR A 71 -8.57 4.83 -12.28
C THR A 71 -8.13 5.32 -10.91
N LEU A 72 -7.19 6.25 -10.88
CA LEU A 72 -6.87 6.96 -9.65
C LEU A 72 -8.05 7.83 -9.23
N ASP A 73 -8.41 7.76 -7.95
CA ASP A 73 -9.39 8.67 -7.35
C ASP A 73 -8.88 10.13 -7.30
N TRP A 74 -7.64 10.33 -7.67
CA TRP A 74 -6.91 11.58 -7.69
C TRP A 74 -6.96 12.23 -9.06
N THR A 75 -7.66 13.32 -9.18
CA THR A 75 -7.88 14.03 -10.46
C THR A 75 -6.78 15.03 -10.82
N ASP A 76 -5.99 15.48 -9.83
CA ASP A 76 -4.89 16.41 -10.06
C ASP A 76 -3.63 15.66 -10.56
N PRO A 77 -3.22 15.84 -11.82
CA PRO A 77 -2.09 15.12 -12.41
C PRO A 77 -0.73 15.54 -11.84
N THR A 78 -0.69 16.57 -10.99
CA THR A 78 0.57 17.07 -10.41
C THR A 78 1.05 16.26 -9.20
N TRP A 79 0.20 15.42 -8.61
CA TRP A 79 0.56 14.63 -7.43
C TRP A 79 1.77 13.74 -7.66
N ILE A 80 1.72 12.87 -8.67
CA ILE A 80 2.79 11.89 -8.92
C ILE A 80 4.12 12.60 -9.17
N PRO A 81 4.24 13.52 -10.15
CA PRO A 81 5.52 14.18 -10.42
C PRO A 81 6.01 15.04 -9.25
N THR A 82 5.10 15.62 -8.46
CA THR A 82 5.51 16.38 -7.27
C THR A 82 6.13 15.49 -6.21
N MET A 83 5.50 14.36 -5.87
CA MET A 83 6.05 13.40 -4.92
C MET A 83 7.41 12.88 -5.36
N GLN A 84 7.50 12.44 -6.63
CA GLN A 84 8.74 11.93 -7.20
C GLN A 84 9.87 12.98 -7.20
N ALA A 85 9.56 14.24 -7.47
CA ALA A 85 10.53 15.34 -7.40
C ALA A 85 11.08 15.59 -5.97
N HIS A 86 10.31 15.17 -4.96
CA HIS A 86 10.73 15.21 -3.54
C HIS A 86 11.38 13.89 -3.06
N GLY A 87 11.63 12.94 -3.97
CA GLY A 87 12.25 11.64 -3.65
C GLY A 87 11.30 10.67 -2.93
N ILE A 88 9.99 10.91 -3.03
CA ILE A 88 8.96 10.01 -2.50
C ILE A 88 8.57 9.02 -3.60
N GLU A 89 8.70 7.71 -3.33
CA GLU A 89 8.23 6.66 -4.22
C GLU A 89 6.69 6.69 -4.27
N VAL A 90 6.12 6.56 -5.46
CA VAL A 90 4.67 6.63 -5.63
C VAL A 90 4.14 5.31 -6.16
N GLY A 91 3.24 4.71 -5.42
CA GLY A 91 2.53 3.51 -5.83
C GLY A 91 1.03 3.65 -5.69
N ILE A 92 0.36 2.53 -5.87
CA ILE A 92 -1.08 2.43 -5.72
C ILE A 92 -1.48 1.29 -4.80
N TRP A 93 -2.64 1.42 -4.21
CA TRP A 93 -3.31 0.35 -3.50
C TRP A 93 -4.76 0.22 -3.97
N GLY A 94 -5.28 -1.00 -3.94
CA GLY A 94 -6.65 -1.28 -4.34
C GLY A 94 -7.23 -2.46 -3.59
N VAL A 95 -8.54 -2.38 -3.31
CA VAL A 95 -9.31 -3.45 -2.68
C VAL A 95 -9.55 -4.58 -3.67
N GLU A 96 -9.10 -5.78 -3.33
CA GLU A 96 -9.17 -6.93 -4.21
C GLU A 96 -10.56 -7.59 -4.20
N GLY A 97 -11.23 -7.51 -5.34
CA GLY A 97 -12.52 -8.11 -5.55
C GLY A 97 -12.51 -9.65 -5.69
N SER A 98 -13.67 -10.23 -5.95
CA SER A 98 -13.83 -11.69 -6.07
C SER A 98 -13.25 -12.31 -7.34
N ASN A 99 -12.82 -11.49 -8.31
CA ASN A 99 -12.17 -11.93 -9.56
C ASN A 99 -10.68 -11.59 -9.56
N PRO A 100 -9.81 -12.50 -9.11
CA PRO A 100 -8.39 -12.24 -8.93
C PRO A 100 -7.64 -11.93 -10.24
N ILE A 101 -8.08 -12.47 -11.38
CA ILE A 101 -7.46 -12.20 -12.68
C ILE A 101 -7.78 -10.77 -13.13
N ALA A 102 -9.02 -10.33 -12.94
CA ALA A 102 -9.41 -8.97 -13.27
C ALA A 102 -8.71 -7.95 -12.35
N GLY A 103 -8.63 -8.21 -11.03
CA GLY A 103 -7.90 -7.36 -10.09
C GLY A 103 -6.43 -7.21 -10.48
N ALA A 104 -5.74 -8.31 -10.77
CA ALA A 104 -4.35 -8.26 -11.25
C ALA A 104 -4.18 -7.47 -12.56
N ALA A 105 -5.13 -7.59 -13.50
CA ALA A 105 -5.10 -6.83 -14.75
C ALA A 105 -5.33 -5.33 -14.54
N VAL A 106 -6.24 -4.96 -13.62
CA VAL A 106 -6.50 -3.58 -13.22
C VAL A 106 -5.27 -2.95 -12.57
N ALA A 107 -4.64 -3.65 -11.63
CA ALA A 107 -3.40 -3.23 -11.00
C ALA A 107 -2.28 -2.99 -12.03
N ASN A 108 -2.08 -3.94 -12.96
CA ASN A 108 -1.10 -3.80 -14.02
C ASN A 108 -1.36 -2.58 -14.91
N LEU A 109 -2.62 -2.40 -15.33
CA LEU A 109 -3.00 -1.27 -16.19
C LEU A 109 -2.70 0.07 -15.51
N ALA A 110 -3.03 0.22 -14.23
CA ALA A 110 -2.78 1.44 -13.48
C ALA A 110 -1.27 1.70 -13.31
N LEU A 111 -0.49 0.68 -12.97
CA LEU A 111 0.97 0.80 -12.87
C LEU A 111 1.60 1.30 -14.17
N GLU A 112 1.20 0.75 -15.30
CA GLU A 112 1.71 1.16 -16.62
C GLU A 112 1.23 2.55 -17.04
N LEU A 113 -0.08 2.83 -16.83
CA LEU A 113 -0.70 4.09 -17.26
C LEU A 113 -0.09 5.30 -16.54
N TYR A 114 0.17 5.16 -15.24
CA TYR A 114 0.65 6.26 -14.41
C TYR A 114 2.16 6.23 -14.15
N GLY A 115 2.88 5.19 -14.59
CA GLY A 115 4.32 5.06 -14.40
C GLY A 115 4.72 4.97 -12.92
N LEU A 116 4.07 4.06 -12.19
CA LEU A 116 4.19 3.96 -10.74
C LEU A 116 5.24 2.93 -10.30
N ASP A 117 5.67 3.02 -9.05
CA ASP A 117 6.84 2.35 -8.52
C ASP A 117 6.53 1.02 -7.83
N PHE A 118 5.31 0.86 -7.30
CA PHE A 118 4.90 -0.33 -6.54
C PHE A 118 3.37 -0.50 -6.51
N TYR A 119 2.95 -1.70 -6.07
CA TYR A 119 1.54 -2.05 -5.87
C TYR A 119 1.29 -2.64 -4.49
N ILE A 120 0.15 -2.29 -3.86
CA ILE A 120 -0.34 -2.89 -2.63
C ILE A 120 -1.72 -3.49 -2.87
N ALA A 121 -1.83 -4.81 -2.70
CA ALA A 121 -3.10 -5.52 -2.75
C ALA A 121 -3.78 -5.50 -1.39
N ASP A 122 -4.96 -4.89 -1.29
CA ASP A 122 -5.81 -5.00 -0.10
C ASP A 122 -6.73 -6.21 -0.26
N ALA A 123 -6.27 -7.35 0.26
CA ALA A 123 -6.97 -8.63 0.11
C ALA A 123 -7.66 -9.04 1.41
N GLU A 124 -8.98 -8.91 1.41
CA GLU A 124 -9.83 -9.17 2.56
C GLU A 124 -10.83 -10.30 2.31
N THR A 125 -12.08 -10.11 2.73
CA THR A 125 -13.16 -11.11 2.72
C THR A 125 -13.24 -12.01 1.48
N PRO A 126 -13.07 -11.53 0.23
CA PRO A 126 -13.07 -12.42 -0.93
C PRO A 126 -11.94 -13.46 -0.95
N TYR A 127 -10.83 -13.17 -0.26
CA TYR A 127 -9.62 -14.00 -0.20
C TYR A 127 -9.56 -14.86 1.06
N GLU A 128 -10.41 -14.60 2.04
CA GLU A 128 -10.46 -15.33 3.29
C GLU A 128 -11.10 -16.71 3.14
N GLY A 129 -10.65 -17.66 3.96
CA GLY A 129 -11.22 -18.99 3.99
C GLY A 129 -10.27 -20.03 4.54
N LYS A 130 -10.78 -21.24 4.67
CA LYS A 130 -9.97 -22.41 5.03
C LYS A 130 -9.17 -22.86 3.81
N ARG A 131 -8.03 -23.51 4.04
CA ARG A 131 -7.22 -24.12 3.00
C ARG A 131 -8.07 -24.98 2.06
N GLY A 132 -7.95 -24.73 0.76
CA GLY A 132 -8.70 -25.41 -0.28
C GLY A 132 -10.06 -24.80 -0.63
N THR A 133 -10.51 -23.75 0.06
CA THR A 133 -11.72 -22.99 -0.34
C THR A 133 -11.42 -22.02 -1.48
N THR A 134 -12.49 -21.53 -2.12
CA THR A 134 -12.36 -20.54 -3.21
C THR A 134 -11.66 -19.26 -2.77
N GLY A 135 -11.94 -18.75 -1.57
CA GLY A 135 -11.25 -17.58 -1.02
C GLY A 135 -9.74 -17.83 -0.92
N TRP A 136 -9.34 -18.94 -0.33
CA TRP A 136 -7.94 -19.34 -0.24
C TRP A 136 -7.24 -19.44 -1.61
N GLN A 137 -7.91 -20.08 -2.61
CA GLN A 137 -7.35 -20.27 -3.95
C GLN A 137 -7.18 -18.96 -4.73
N ARG A 138 -7.96 -17.91 -4.41
CA ARG A 138 -7.85 -16.60 -5.06
C ARG A 138 -6.48 -15.98 -4.86
N SER A 139 -5.85 -16.15 -3.70
CA SER A 139 -4.50 -15.66 -3.42
C SER A 139 -3.50 -16.16 -4.47
N ALA A 140 -3.40 -17.46 -4.68
CA ALA A 140 -2.48 -18.04 -5.67
C ALA A 140 -2.82 -17.58 -7.10
N THR A 141 -4.12 -17.47 -7.42
CA THR A 141 -4.57 -17.03 -8.74
C THR A 141 -4.18 -15.56 -9.01
N PHE A 142 -4.42 -14.67 -8.04
CA PHE A 142 -4.04 -13.26 -8.15
C PHE A 142 -2.52 -13.11 -8.30
N VAL A 143 -1.77 -13.69 -7.39
CA VAL A 143 -0.30 -13.60 -7.38
C VAL A 143 0.29 -14.11 -8.69
N SER A 144 -0.18 -15.25 -9.19
CA SER A 144 0.28 -15.80 -10.46
C SER A 144 -0.05 -14.88 -11.64
N ALA A 145 -1.27 -14.33 -11.70
CA ALA A 145 -1.68 -13.42 -12.76
C ALA A 145 -0.90 -12.09 -12.71
N PHE A 146 -0.74 -11.51 -11.51
CA PHE A 146 0.00 -10.27 -11.31
C PHE A 146 1.48 -10.45 -11.69
N ARG A 147 2.16 -11.48 -11.19
CA ARG A 147 3.58 -11.72 -11.49
C ARG A 147 3.86 -12.09 -12.94
N ALA A 148 2.88 -12.66 -13.66
CA ALA A 148 2.99 -12.87 -15.10
C ALA A 148 3.08 -11.56 -15.90
N MET A 149 2.45 -10.48 -15.41
CA MET A 149 2.47 -9.15 -16.03
C MET A 149 3.57 -8.26 -15.44
N GLN A 150 3.76 -8.33 -14.12
CA GLN A 150 4.69 -7.50 -13.36
C GLN A 150 5.68 -8.38 -12.55
N PRO A 151 6.68 -8.99 -13.21
CA PRO A 151 7.57 -9.97 -12.56
C PRO A 151 8.48 -9.36 -11.49
N THR A 152 8.82 -8.10 -11.58
CA THR A 152 9.86 -7.46 -10.76
C THR A 152 9.39 -6.25 -9.96
N ILE A 153 8.19 -5.75 -10.21
CA ILE A 153 7.71 -4.57 -9.51
C ILE A 153 7.55 -4.89 -8.01
N PRO A 154 7.99 -4.01 -7.10
CA PRO A 154 7.72 -4.18 -5.68
C PRO A 154 6.22 -4.30 -5.42
N ALA A 155 5.83 -5.27 -4.62
CA ALA A 155 4.43 -5.45 -4.28
C ALA A 155 4.26 -5.91 -2.84
N ALA A 156 3.15 -5.54 -2.22
CA ALA A 156 2.80 -5.94 -0.88
C ALA A 156 1.34 -6.38 -0.77
N LEU A 157 1.07 -7.16 0.26
CA LEU A 157 -0.25 -7.54 0.71
C LEU A 157 -0.59 -6.71 1.96
N VAL A 158 -1.69 -5.96 1.93
CA VAL A 158 -2.29 -5.40 3.15
C VAL A 158 -3.54 -6.21 3.51
N THR A 159 -3.72 -6.51 4.79
CA THR A 159 -4.87 -7.31 5.24
C THR A 159 -5.01 -7.32 6.76
N LEU A 160 -6.26 -7.40 7.24
CA LEU A 160 -6.62 -7.74 8.63
C LEU A 160 -6.27 -9.19 8.99
N GLY A 161 -6.15 -10.09 8.04
CA GLY A 161 -5.94 -11.52 8.27
C GLY A 161 -4.64 -11.88 9.00
N ALA A 162 -3.67 -10.95 9.09
CA ALA A 162 -2.46 -11.14 9.90
C ALA A 162 -2.73 -11.01 11.40
N ALA A 163 -3.74 -10.25 11.81
CA ALA A 163 -4.16 -10.16 13.18
C ALA A 163 -5.17 -11.27 13.46
N LYS A 164 -4.91 -12.12 14.44
CA LYS A 164 -5.86 -13.15 14.83
C LYS A 164 -7.09 -12.53 15.53
N ALA A 165 -7.94 -11.90 14.76
CA ALA A 165 -9.26 -11.57 15.24
C ALA A 165 -10.18 -12.79 15.13
N PRO A 166 -11.13 -12.98 16.06
CA PRO A 166 -12.03 -14.12 16.01
C PRO A 166 -12.99 -14.12 14.80
N TYR A 167 -13.02 -13.04 14.04
CA TYR A 167 -13.95 -12.85 12.91
C TYR A 167 -13.27 -12.89 11.54
N VAL A 168 -11.94 -12.85 11.47
CA VAL A 168 -11.21 -12.85 10.20
C VAL A 168 -10.70 -14.25 9.91
N LEU A 169 -11.07 -14.79 8.78
CA LEU A 169 -10.58 -16.08 8.31
C LEU A 169 -9.16 -15.91 7.75
N PRO A 170 -8.29 -16.92 7.88
CA PRO A 170 -6.94 -16.84 7.33
C PRO A 170 -6.99 -16.78 5.80
N ILE A 171 -6.02 -16.10 5.20
CA ILE A 171 -5.76 -16.11 3.76
C ILE A 171 -4.55 -17.00 3.45
N ASP A 172 -4.29 -17.27 2.16
CA ASP A 172 -3.12 -18.07 1.75
C ASP A 172 -1.83 -17.21 1.75
N PHE A 173 -1.29 -16.95 2.92
CA PHE A 173 -0.03 -16.21 3.07
C PHE A 173 1.14 -16.86 2.31
N THR A 174 1.12 -18.17 2.11
CA THR A 174 2.18 -18.85 1.37
C THR A 174 2.22 -18.39 -0.08
N ALA A 175 1.06 -18.28 -0.73
CA ALA A 175 0.98 -17.84 -2.12
C ALA A 175 1.54 -16.40 -2.29
N TRP A 176 1.20 -15.49 -1.39
CA TRP A 176 1.67 -14.10 -1.43
C TRP A 176 3.17 -14.01 -1.19
N ARG A 177 3.67 -14.63 -0.11
CA ARG A 177 5.09 -14.65 0.22
C ARG A 177 5.93 -15.28 -0.90
N ASP A 178 5.56 -16.46 -1.39
CA ASP A 178 6.30 -17.17 -2.43
C ASP A 178 6.24 -16.42 -3.78
N GLY A 179 5.24 -15.55 -3.96
CA GLY A 179 5.15 -14.60 -5.05
C GLY A 179 5.98 -13.33 -4.86
N GLY A 180 6.75 -13.21 -3.77
CA GLY A 180 7.61 -12.07 -3.50
C GLY A 180 6.84 -10.78 -3.16
N PHE A 181 5.72 -10.90 -2.47
CA PHE A 181 5.02 -9.77 -1.86
C PHE A 181 5.54 -9.58 -0.44
N ASP A 182 5.67 -8.34 0.00
CA ASP A 182 5.84 -8.02 1.41
C ASP A 182 4.48 -8.09 2.13
N LEU A 183 4.48 -8.14 3.45
CA LEU A 183 3.26 -8.12 4.25
C LEU A 183 3.14 -6.81 5.02
N LEU A 184 2.05 -6.12 4.81
CA LEU A 184 1.64 -4.92 5.53
C LEU A 184 0.44 -5.26 6.45
N PRO A 185 0.68 -5.88 7.62
CA PRO A 185 -0.42 -6.30 8.46
C PRO A 185 -1.08 -5.09 9.12
N GLU A 186 -2.39 -5.01 9.01
CA GLU A 186 -3.17 -3.95 9.64
C GLU A 186 -3.09 -4.01 11.17
N ALA A 187 -2.68 -2.93 11.77
CA ALA A 187 -2.45 -2.76 13.20
C ALA A 187 -3.31 -1.61 13.76
N TYR A 188 -4.62 -1.68 13.50
CA TYR A 188 -5.60 -0.63 13.86
C TYR A 188 -5.99 -0.71 15.34
N TYR A 189 -5.00 -0.58 16.22
CA TYR A 189 -5.15 -0.73 17.68
C TYR A 189 -6.22 0.20 18.27
N ASN A 190 -6.37 1.40 17.73
CA ASN A 190 -7.38 2.35 18.17
C ASN A 190 -8.82 1.90 17.90
N GLN A 191 -9.03 1.04 16.91
CA GLN A 191 -10.35 0.45 16.63
C GLN A 191 -10.51 -0.92 17.29
N TYR A 192 -9.45 -1.71 17.27
CA TYR A 192 -9.47 -3.11 17.71
C TYR A 192 -8.28 -3.40 18.63
N PRO A 193 -8.49 -3.54 19.95
CA PRO A 193 -7.38 -3.73 20.92
C PRO A 193 -6.48 -4.93 20.63
N GLY A 194 -6.98 -5.94 19.91
CA GLY A 194 -6.21 -7.11 19.48
C GLY A 194 -5.26 -6.86 18.31
N TYR A 195 -5.36 -5.69 17.65
CA TYR A 195 -4.59 -5.32 16.46
C TYR A 195 -3.43 -4.38 16.81
N ARG A 196 -2.75 -4.64 17.92
CA ARG A 196 -1.53 -3.93 18.26
C ARG A 196 -0.41 -4.30 17.30
N PRO A 197 0.47 -3.34 16.91
CA PRO A 197 1.57 -3.61 16.00
C PRO A 197 2.45 -4.79 16.40
N ASP A 198 2.80 -4.92 17.69
CA ASP A 198 3.61 -6.03 18.20
C ASP A 198 2.92 -7.39 18.06
N LEU A 199 1.60 -7.45 18.24
CA LEU A 199 0.83 -8.68 18.09
C LEU A 199 0.66 -9.06 16.62
N THR A 200 0.36 -8.11 15.74
CA THR A 200 0.19 -8.37 14.31
C THR A 200 1.49 -8.81 13.66
N VAL A 201 2.61 -8.15 13.97
CA VAL A 201 3.95 -8.56 13.52
C VAL A 201 4.32 -9.96 14.04
N ALA A 202 4.10 -10.23 15.33
CA ALA A 202 4.37 -11.56 15.89
C ALA A 202 3.51 -12.66 15.24
N HIS A 203 2.28 -12.36 14.82
CA HIS A 203 1.43 -13.28 14.09
C HIS A 203 1.95 -13.52 12.66
N ALA A 204 2.35 -12.48 11.95
CA ALA A 204 2.94 -12.58 10.62
C ALA A 204 4.19 -13.49 10.63
N VAL A 205 5.10 -13.26 11.57
CA VAL A 205 6.31 -14.08 11.73
C VAL A 205 5.97 -15.54 12.05
N ARG A 206 4.99 -15.81 12.92
CA ARG A 206 4.52 -17.17 13.19
C ARG A 206 3.86 -17.83 11.96
N ALA A 207 3.27 -17.04 11.06
CA ALA A 207 2.74 -17.52 9.79
C ALA A 207 3.83 -17.79 8.74
N GLY A 208 5.10 -17.54 9.07
CA GLY A 208 6.27 -17.85 8.24
C GLY A 208 6.81 -16.69 7.41
N TRP A 209 6.38 -15.45 7.67
CA TRP A 209 6.97 -14.28 7.04
C TRP A 209 8.33 -13.93 7.68
N PRO A 210 9.35 -13.63 6.90
CA PRO A 210 10.57 -13.02 7.42
C PRO A 210 10.25 -11.66 8.06
N LEU A 211 10.82 -11.37 9.22
CA LEU A 211 10.58 -10.09 9.89
C LEU A 211 10.97 -8.87 9.01
N SER A 212 11.95 -9.03 8.14
CA SER A 212 12.41 -8.01 7.19
C SER A 212 11.39 -7.68 6.08
N GLU A 213 10.38 -8.53 5.90
CA GLU A 213 9.32 -8.37 4.90
C GLU A 213 7.95 -8.05 5.56
N VAL A 214 7.96 -7.68 6.85
CA VAL A 214 6.75 -7.34 7.60
C VAL A 214 6.80 -5.88 8.01
N HIS A 215 5.84 -5.08 7.54
CA HIS A 215 5.77 -3.62 7.73
C HIS A 215 4.37 -3.23 8.22
N PRO A 216 4.11 -3.11 9.54
CA PRO A 216 2.77 -2.89 10.06
C PRO A 216 2.15 -1.58 9.58
N VAL A 217 0.85 -1.61 9.31
CA VAL A 217 0.04 -0.43 8.96
C VAL A 217 -0.72 0.05 10.19
N ILE A 218 -0.47 1.27 10.63
CA ILE A 218 -1.23 1.89 11.72
C ILE A 218 -2.38 2.74 11.16
N GLY A 219 -3.50 2.81 11.88
CA GLY A 219 -4.66 3.61 11.46
C GLY A 219 -4.87 4.82 12.36
N VAL A 220 -5.05 6.00 11.75
CA VAL A 220 -5.35 7.24 12.48
C VAL A 220 -6.84 7.58 12.48
N TYR A 221 -7.68 6.57 12.38
CA TYR A 221 -9.13 6.70 12.35
C TYR A 221 -9.67 7.64 13.43
N HIS A 222 -10.59 8.51 13.03
CA HIS A 222 -11.20 9.53 13.91
C HIS A 222 -10.15 10.47 14.54
N HIS A 223 -9.12 10.83 13.76
CA HIS A 223 -8.01 11.68 14.22
C HIS A 223 -7.29 11.13 15.48
N TYR A 224 -7.18 9.79 15.57
CA TYR A 224 -6.41 9.18 16.65
C TYR A 224 -4.93 9.60 16.55
N PRO A 225 -4.34 10.19 17.61
CA PRO A 225 -3.00 10.76 17.51
C PRO A 225 -1.94 9.71 17.18
N ALA A 226 -1.22 9.92 16.07
CA ALA A 226 -0.15 9.01 15.64
C ALA A 226 0.94 8.82 16.69
N ALA A 227 1.19 9.82 17.55
CA ALA A 227 2.09 9.75 18.69
C ALA A 227 1.82 8.57 19.64
N LYS A 228 0.58 8.07 19.71
CA LYS A 228 0.21 6.91 20.53
C LYS A 228 0.77 5.58 20.02
N TYR A 229 1.11 5.53 18.73
CA TYR A 229 1.73 4.35 18.13
C TYR A 229 3.24 4.29 18.31
N VAL A 230 3.92 5.44 18.53
CA VAL A 230 5.39 5.51 18.65
C VAL A 230 5.96 4.45 19.62
N PRO A 231 5.49 4.34 20.88
CA PRO A 231 6.04 3.33 21.80
C PRO A 231 5.73 1.89 21.40
N LEU A 232 4.72 1.65 20.55
CA LEU A 232 4.35 0.33 20.07
C LEU A 232 5.20 -0.10 18.86
N LEU A 233 5.74 0.85 18.11
CA LEU A 233 6.54 0.63 16.90
C LEU A 233 8.04 0.56 17.19
N GLN A 234 8.54 1.28 18.19
CA GLN A 234 9.98 1.48 18.46
C GLN A 234 10.82 0.22 18.59
N ASN A 235 10.24 -0.91 19.00
CA ASN A 235 10.98 -2.12 19.32
C ASN A 235 10.53 -3.34 18.51
N LEU A 236 9.87 -3.13 17.37
CA LEU A 236 9.35 -4.24 16.57
C LEU A 236 10.44 -4.97 15.80
N GLY A 237 11.54 -4.29 15.47
CA GLY A 237 12.60 -4.82 14.61
C GLY A 237 12.22 -4.93 13.13
N THR A 238 11.06 -4.37 12.75
CA THR A 238 10.65 -4.25 11.34
C THR A 238 11.46 -3.15 10.65
N ARG A 239 11.65 -3.28 9.34
CA ARG A 239 12.39 -2.29 8.53
C ARG A 239 11.55 -1.12 8.06
N GLY A 240 10.23 -1.19 8.26
CA GLY A 240 9.29 -0.17 7.84
C GLY A 240 8.00 -0.24 8.62
N PHE A 241 7.19 0.78 8.45
CA PHE A 241 5.78 0.85 8.85
C PHE A 241 5.06 1.83 7.95
N SER A 242 3.74 1.85 8.01
CA SER A 242 2.95 2.82 7.26
C SER A 242 1.72 3.30 8.04
N VAL A 243 1.12 4.37 7.54
CA VAL A 243 -0.06 4.98 8.11
C VAL A 243 -1.18 4.97 7.08
N VAL A 244 -2.34 4.48 7.45
CA VAL A 244 -3.56 4.60 6.66
C VAL A 244 -4.41 5.76 7.16
N LEU A 245 -5.23 6.34 6.26
CA LEU A 245 -5.99 7.56 6.45
C LEU A 245 -5.08 8.77 6.76
N GLY A 246 -4.03 8.89 5.99
CA GLY A 246 -3.10 10.00 6.10
C GLY A 246 -3.75 11.38 5.91
N ASP A 247 -4.87 11.45 5.19
CA ASP A 247 -5.75 12.61 5.07
C ASP A 247 -6.27 13.13 6.43
N GLN A 248 -6.38 12.26 7.43
CA GLN A 248 -6.76 12.62 8.81
C GLN A 248 -5.57 13.03 9.68
N MET A 249 -4.34 12.94 9.17
CA MET A 249 -3.14 13.35 9.89
C MET A 249 -2.99 14.88 9.91
N THR A 250 -2.48 15.34 11.03
CA THR A 250 -2.07 16.75 11.21
C THR A 250 -0.54 16.88 11.08
N SER A 251 -0.03 18.10 10.94
CA SER A 251 1.41 18.36 11.01
C SER A 251 2.05 17.88 12.31
N ALA A 252 1.29 17.84 13.41
CA ALA A 252 1.75 17.31 14.69
C ALA A 252 1.92 15.78 14.65
N ASP A 253 1.08 15.06 13.91
CA ASP A 253 1.20 13.61 13.73
C ASP A 253 2.43 13.26 12.89
N PHE A 254 2.69 13.97 11.79
CA PHE A 254 3.92 13.82 11.02
C PHE A 254 5.15 14.10 11.88
N SER A 255 5.14 15.19 12.66
CA SER A 255 6.25 15.52 13.56
C SER A 255 6.48 14.45 14.63
N ALA A 256 5.42 13.86 15.17
CA ALA A 256 5.51 12.81 16.18
C ALA A 256 6.15 11.52 15.63
N LEU A 257 5.93 11.21 14.37
CA LEU A 257 6.49 10.03 13.71
C LEU A 257 7.90 10.26 13.15
N ALA A 258 8.32 11.51 12.92
CA ALA A 258 9.56 11.85 12.23
C ALA A 258 10.81 11.20 12.85
N GLY A 259 10.92 11.22 14.17
CA GLY A 259 12.07 10.61 14.87
C GLY A 259 12.14 9.09 14.71
N LEU A 260 10.98 8.43 14.69
CA LEU A 260 10.89 6.99 14.46
C LEU A 260 11.15 6.65 12.99
N ALA A 261 10.60 7.44 12.07
CA ALA A 261 10.81 7.28 10.65
C ALA A 261 12.30 7.43 10.25
N ALA A 262 12.98 8.45 10.77
CA ALA A 262 14.41 8.64 10.56
C ALA A 262 15.24 7.44 11.05
N ALA A 263 14.90 6.87 12.21
CA ALA A 263 15.58 5.69 12.75
C ALA A 263 15.31 4.44 11.90
N THR A 264 14.11 4.29 11.39
CA THR A 264 13.70 3.16 10.52
C THR A 264 14.47 3.21 9.19
N VAL A 265 14.49 4.35 8.52
CA VAL A 265 15.22 4.54 7.24
C VAL A 265 16.73 4.34 7.42
N ALA A 266 17.33 4.76 8.53
CA ALA A 266 18.76 4.57 8.79
C ALA A 266 19.14 3.10 9.06
N ALA A 267 18.19 2.23 9.39
CA ALA A 267 18.41 0.81 9.69
C ALA A 267 18.19 -0.11 8.47
N GLY A 268 17.52 0.37 7.42
CA GLY A 268 17.24 -0.37 6.17
C GLY A 268 18.33 -0.17 5.14
#